data_abb15dd5a118910427393986ef3c3f81
#
_entry.id   abb15dd5a118910427393986ef3c3f81
#
_cell.length_a   1.000
_cell.length_b   1.000
_cell.length_c   1.000
_cell.angle_alpha   90.00
_cell.angle_beta   90.00
_cell.angle_gamma   90.00
#
_symmetry.space_group_name_H-M   'P 1'
#
loop_
_entity.id
_entity.type
_entity.pdbx_description
1 polymer ?
#
loop_
_entity_poly.entity_id
_entity_poly.type
_entity_poly.pdbx_seq_one_letter_code
_entity_poly.pdbx_strand_id
1 'polypeptide(L)'
;MTEPQIQKAPAYVPGHQLLAGKSVLITAAAGAGIGFAAARRCAEEGCRALFISDIHEKRLEQAVQTLRAETGLQQVFGRLCNVAVEDDVQALVADAQDKLDGVDVLINNAGLGGARRIVEMDDAEWSRVIDISLTGTFRMTRAMLPHMQARGRGAIVNNASVLGWRAQAEQAHYAAAKAGVMALTRCAALEASPYGVRINAVAPSIAMHDFLKKSAPADLLNQLASREAFGRAAEVWEVANVMVFLASDYASYMTGEVLSVSSQHA
;
A
#
# COMPACT_ATOMS: atom_id res chain seq x y z
N MET A 1 -4.73 -11.47 39.13
CA MET A 1 -4.68 -10.78 37.84
C MET A 1 -4.78 -11.87 36.78
N THR A 2 -5.79 -11.87 35.95
CA THR A 2 -5.92 -12.80 34.81
C THR A 2 -4.82 -12.50 33.83
N GLU A 3 -4.14 -13.53 33.31
CA GLU A 3 -3.14 -13.34 32.24
C GLU A 3 -3.75 -12.60 31.05
N PRO A 4 -3.01 -11.65 30.42
CA PRO A 4 -3.51 -10.93 29.26
C PRO A 4 -3.80 -11.93 28.12
N GLN A 5 -5.04 -11.97 27.67
CA GLN A 5 -5.44 -12.84 26.56
C GLN A 5 -5.05 -12.16 25.23
N ILE A 6 -4.40 -12.93 24.35
CA ILE A 6 -4.16 -12.52 22.96
C ILE A 6 -5.52 -12.23 22.32
N GLN A 7 -5.74 -10.99 21.87
CA GLN A 7 -6.97 -10.62 21.19
C GLN A 7 -7.01 -11.23 19.77
N LYS A 8 -8.10 -11.90 19.45
CA LYS A 8 -8.34 -12.39 18.09
C LYS A 8 -8.78 -11.22 17.19
N ALA A 9 -8.38 -11.27 15.91
CA ALA A 9 -8.97 -10.38 14.93
C ALA A 9 -10.50 -10.56 14.90
N PRO A 10 -11.27 -9.47 14.74
CA PRO A 10 -12.72 -9.58 14.57
C PRO A 10 -13.06 -10.33 13.28
N ALA A 11 -14.34 -10.67 13.11
CA ALA A 11 -14.81 -11.19 11.83
C ALA A 11 -14.58 -10.16 10.71
N TYR A 12 -14.30 -10.65 9.51
CA TYR A 12 -14.13 -9.80 8.34
C TYR A 12 -15.40 -8.96 8.11
N VAL A 13 -15.21 -7.65 7.95
CA VAL A 13 -16.32 -6.69 7.80
C VAL A 13 -16.79 -6.68 6.34
N PRO A 14 -18.11 -6.82 6.06
CA PRO A 14 -18.61 -6.72 4.69
C PRO A 14 -18.41 -5.32 4.10
N GLY A 15 -18.47 -5.21 2.76
CA GLY A 15 -18.35 -3.93 2.05
C GLY A 15 -19.57 -3.01 2.30
N HIS A 16 -19.30 -1.69 2.28
CA HIS A 16 -20.27 -0.63 2.52
C HIS A 16 -20.37 0.37 1.37
N GLN A 17 -19.88 0.01 0.17
CA GLN A 17 -19.89 0.84 -1.04
C GLN A 17 -19.06 2.13 -0.92
N LEU A 18 -17.99 2.10 -0.12
CA LEU A 18 -17.11 3.26 0.10
C LEU A 18 -16.44 3.78 -1.17
N LEU A 19 -16.25 2.90 -2.16
CA LEU A 19 -15.63 3.22 -3.46
C LEU A 19 -16.61 3.09 -4.63
N ALA A 20 -17.92 3.18 -4.37
CA ALA A 20 -18.93 3.04 -5.41
C ALA A 20 -18.63 3.93 -6.62
N GLY A 21 -18.53 3.32 -7.81
CA GLY A 21 -18.27 4.00 -9.07
C GLY A 21 -16.84 4.49 -9.29
N LYS A 22 -15.92 4.37 -8.33
CA LYS A 22 -14.51 4.78 -8.48
C LYS A 22 -13.70 3.74 -9.23
N SER A 23 -12.68 4.19 -9.95
CA SER A 23 -11.65 3.37 -10.58
C SER A 23 -10.36 3.41 -9.75
N VAL A 24 -9.70 2.28 -9.59
CA VAL A 24 -8.58 2.12 -8.66
C VAL A 24 -7.37 1.50 -9.36
N LEU A 25 -6.18 2.10 -9.17
CA LEU A 25 -4.89 1.54 -9.56
C LEU A 25 -4.08 1.20 -8.29
N ILE A 26 -3.53 -0.03 -8.23
CA ILE A 26 -2.73 -0.50 -7.08
C ILE A 26 -1.42 -1.11 -7.54
N THR A 27 -0.30 -0.69 -6.97
CA THR A 27 1.02 -1.27 -7.28
C THR A 27 1.38 -2.43 -6.35
N ALA A 28 2.14 -3.42 -6.86
CA ALA A 28 2.56 -4.64 -6.15
C ALA A 28 1.38 -5.36 -5.48
N ALA A 29 0.33 -5.63 -6.24
CA ALA A 29 -0.92 -6.19 -5.76
C ALA A 29 -1.14 -7.68 -6.15
N ALA A 30 -0.11 -8.36 -6.63
CA ALA A 30 -0.16 -9.79 -6.91
C ALA A 30 0.48 -10.60 -5.77
N GLY A 31 -0.32 -11.39 -5.09
CA GLY A 31 0.14 -12.25 -3.99
C GLY A 31 -0.74 -12.16 -2.75
N ALA A 32 -0.24 -12.58 -1.59
CA ALA A 32 -1.02 -12.67 -0.35
C ALA A 32 -0.80 -11.49 0.61
N GLY A 33 -0.20 -10.39 0.14
CA GLY A 33 0.14 -9.23 0.97
C GLY A 33 -0.93 -8.15 1.02
N ILE A 34 -0.56 -7.02 1.61
CA ILE A 34 -1.44 -5.84 1.79
C ILE A 34 -2.01 -5.36 0.45
N GLY A 35 -1.20 -5.34 -0.63
CA GLY A 35 -1.66 -4.88 -1.96
C GLY A 35 -2.81 -5.71 -2.52
N PHE A 36 -2.74 -7.04 -2.43
CA PHE A 36 -3.84 -7.91 -2.87
C PHE A 36 -5.07 -7.75 -1.97
N ALA A 37 -4.87 -7.68 -0.64
CA ALA A 37 -5.96 -7.42 0.29
C ALA A 37 -6.65 -6.07 0.02
N ALA A 38 -5.88 -5.02 -0.32
CA ALA A 38 -6.42 -3.73 -0.73
C ALA A 38 -7.19 -3.82 -2.05
N ALA A 39 -6.68 -4.57 -3.04
CA ALA A 39 -7.35 -4.79 -4.32
C ALA A 39 -8.71 -5.48 -4.14
N ARG A 40 -8.71 -6.57 -3.37
CA ARG A 40 -9.94 -7.29 -3.01
C ARG A 40 -10.92 -6.39 -2.28
N ARG A 41 -10.44 -5.66 -1.25
CA ARG A 41 -11.29 -4.75 -0.48
C ARG A 41 -11.86 -3.63 -1.34
N CYS A 42 -11.10 -3.04 -2.26
CA CYS A 42 -11.62 -2.03 -3.19
C CYS A 42 -12.77 -2.57 -4.04
N ALA A 43 -12.66 -3.81 -4.53
CA ALA A 43 -13.74 -4.46 -5.30
C ALA A 43 -14.98 -4.71 -4.43
N GLU A 44 -14.82 -5.21 -3.21
CA GLU A 44 -15.91 -5.43 -2.26
C GLU A 44 -16.59 -4.12 -1.83
N GLU A 45 -15.88 -3.00 -1.86
CA GLU A 45 -16.40 -1.64 -1.62
C GLU A 45 -17.00 -0.97 -2.87
N GLY A 46 -17.25 -1.76 -3.91
CA GLY A 46 -18.04 -1.32 -5.07
C GLY A 46 -17.27 -0.47 -6.07
N CYS A 47 -15.93 -0.56 -6.13
CA CYS A 47 -15.21 0.10 -7.22
C CYS A 47 -15.71 -0.42 -8.58
N ARG A 48 -15.82 0.47 -9.58
CA ARG A 48 -16.33 0.09 -10.92
C ARG A 48 -15.29 -0.67 -11.74
N ALA A 49 -14.00 -0.40 -11.49
CA ALA A 49 -12.91 -1.02 -12.22
C ALA A 49 -11.61 -0.98 -11.39
N LEU A 50 -10.78 -1.99 -11.56
CA LEU A 50 -9.56 -2.19 -10.81
C LEU A 50 -8.40 -2.49 -11.76
N PHE A 51 -7.29 -1.80 -11.59
CA PHE A 51 -6.03 -2.09 -12.26
C PHE A 51 -4.97 -2.44 -11.23
N ILE A 52 -4.30 -3.57 -11.39
CA ILE A 52 -3.23 -3.99 -10.49
C ILE A 52 -1.92 -4.15 -11.24
N SER A 53 -0.80 -3.90 -10.58
CA SER A 53 0.52 -4.19 -11.14
C SER A 53 1.38 -5.01 -10.20
N ASP A 54 2.33 -5.72 -10.77
CA ASP A 54 3.38 -6.46 -10.07
C ASP A 54 4.58 -6.68 -11.00
N ILE A 55 5.72 -7.10 -10.45
CA ILE A 55 6.90 -7.50 -11.23
C ILE A 55 6.87 -8.97 -11.65
N HIS A 56 5.92 -9.75 -11.15
CA HIS A 56 5.84 -11.19 -11.37
C HIS A 56 4.63 -11.57 -12.24
N GLU A 57 4.86 -11.88 -13.50
CA GLU A 57 3.84 -12.14 -14.51
C GLU A 57 2.82 -13.20 -14.08
N LYS A 58 3.25 -14.41 -13.76
CA LYS A 58 2.34 -15.50 -13.37
C LYS A 58 1.49 -15.18 -12.15
N ARG A 59 2.08 -14.51 -11.15
CA ARG A 59 1.31 -14.08 -9.96
C ARG A 59 0.31 -13.00 -10.30
N LEU A 60 0.66 -12.10 -11.20
CA LEU A 60 -0.23 -11.03 -11.64
C LEU A 60 -1.44 -11.58 -12.40
N GLU A 61 -1.23 -12.47 -13.36
CA GLU A 61 -2.30 -13.17 -14.08
C GLU A 61 -3.25 -13.90 -13.12
N GLN A 62 -2.67 -14.69 -12.19
CA GLN A 62 -3.46 -15.39 -11.17
C GLN A 62 -4.23 -14.43 -10.27
N ALA A 63 -3.64 -13.33 -9.85
CA ALA A 63 -4.30 -12.33 -9.01
C ALA A 63 -5.51 -11.69 -9.72
N VAL A 64 -5.37 -11.34 -11.00
CA VAL A 64 -6.49 -10.82 -11.81
C VAL A 64 -7.64 -11.83 -11.88
N GLN A 65 -7.33 -13.10 -12.15
CA GLN A 65 -8.36 -14.16 -12.22
C GLN A 65 -9.03 -14.37 -10.85
N THR A 66 -8.24 -14.43 -9.79
CA THR A 66 -8.76 -14.62 -8.42
C THR A 66 -9.67 -13.47 -8.01
N LEU A 67 -9.27 -12.22 -8.25
CA LEU A 67 -10.09 -11.05 -7.95
C LEU A 67 -11.43 -11.10 -8.69
N ARG A 68 -11.44 -11.43 -9.99
CA ARG A 68 -12.68 -11.57 -10.77
C ARG A 68 -13.59 -12.67 -10.19
N ALA A 69 -13.01 -13.82 -9.84
CA ALA A 69 -13.76 -14.95 -9.32
C ALA A 69 -14.35 -14.71 -7.93
N GLU A 70 -13.55 -14.13 -7.02
CA GLU A 70 -13.95 -13.95 -5.63
C GLU A 70 -14.89 -12.75 -5.41
N THR A 71 -14.72 -11.67 -6.19
CA THR A 71 -15.47 -10.42 -5.98
C THR A 71 -16.60 -10.20 -6.99
N GLY A 72 -16.61 -10.95 -8.09
CA GLY A 72 -17.55 -10.75 -9.19
C GLY A 72 -17.24 -9.53 -10.09
N LEU A 73 -16.25 -8.71 -9.72
CA LEU A 73 -15.85 -7.55 -10.52
C LEU A 73 -15.16 -8.00 -11.82
N GLN A 74 -15.82 -7.78 -12.97
CA GLN A 74 -15.27 -8.20 -14.27
C GLN A 74 -14.19 -7.25 -14.79
N GLN A 75 -14.30 -5.96 -14.48
CA GLN A 75 -13.37 -4.92 -14.91
C GLN A 75 -12.10 -4.92 -14.04
N VAL A 76 -11.33 -6.00 -14.09
CA VAL A 76 -10.04 -6.14 -13.39
C VAL A 76 -8.96 -6.34 -14.44
N PHE A 77 -7.98 -5.45 -14.45
CA PHE A 77 -6.86 -5.44 -15.39
C PHE A 77 -5.54 -5.60 -14.66
N GLY A 78 -4.51 -6.01 -15.37
CA GLY A 78 -3.16 -6.14 -14.82
C GLY A 78 -2.08 -5.79 -15.83
N ARG A 79 -0.98 -5.18 -15.36
CA ARG A 79 0.22 -4.91 -16.14
C ARG A 79 1.47 -5.16 -15.33
N LEU A 80 2.48 -5.76 -15.94
CA LEU A 80 3.82 -5.82 -15.36
C LEU A 80 4.37 -4.39 -15.20
N CYS A 81 4.94 -4.11 -14.03
CA CYS A 81 5.58 -2.84 -13.75
C CYS A 81 6.61 -3.02 -12.64
N ASN A 82 7.84 -2.65 -12.95
CA ASN A 82 8.87 -2.39 -11.96
C ASN A 82 8.84 -0.88 -11.65
N VAL A 83 8.39 -0.50 -10.46
CA VAL A 83 8.31 0.92 -10.03
C VAL A 83 9.68 1.62 -9.95
N ALA A 84 10.77 0.85 -9.98
CA ALA A 84 12.13 1.38 -10.09
C ALA A 84 12.51 1.81 -11.53
N VAL A 85 11.68 1.48 -12.53
CA VAL A 85 11.91 1.80 -13.95
C VAL A 85 10.88 2.84 -14.40
N GLU A 86 11.34 4.01 -14.82
CA GLU A 86 10.47 5.12 -15.21
C GLU A 86 9.55 4.77 -16.38
N ASP A 87 10.06 4.11 -17.41
CA ASP A 87 9.29 3.74 -18.60
C ASP A 87 8.16 2.76 -18.25
N ASP A 88 8.40 1.82 -17.31
CA ASP A 88 7.38 0.91 -16.82
C ASP A 88 6.25 1.66 -16.10
N VAL A 89 6.62 2.67 -15.29
CA VAL A 89 5.66 3.51 -14.55
C VAL A 89 4.80 4.33 -15.52
N GLN A 90 5.41 4.97 -16.51
CA GLN A 90 4.69 5.75 -17.52
C GLN A 90 3.74 4.87 -18.33
N ALA A 91 4.20 3.69 -18.74
CA ALA A 91 3.39 2.73 -19.47
C ALA A 91 2.23 2.17 -18.62
N LEU A 92 2.45 1.91 -17.31
CA LEU A 92 1.40 1.49 -16.39
C LEU A 92 0.32 2.55 -16.23
N VAL A 93 0.74 3.81 -16.02
CA VAL A 93 -0.20 4.92 -15.81
C VAL A 93 -1.02 5.19 -17.06
N ALA A 94 -0.40 5.19 -18.26
CA ALA A 94 -1.10 5.37 -19.52
C ALA A 94 -2.13 4.25 -19.79
N ASP A 95 -1.74 2.99 -19.58
CA ASP A 95 -2.62 1.83 -19.76
C ASP A 95 -3.78 1.82 -18.76
N ALA A 96 -3.53 2.22 -17.50
CA ALA A 96 -4.58 2.34 -16.49
C ALA A 96 -5.57 3.47 -16.82
N GLN A 97 -5.11 4.63 -17.29
CA GLN A 97 -5.97 5.73 -17.71
C GLN A 97 -6.89 5.32 -18.87
N ASP A 98 -6.36 4.61 -19.85
CA ASP A 98 -7.12 4.12 -21.00
C ASP A 98 -8.18 3.08 -20.58
N LYS A 99 -7.76 2.00 -19.94
CA LYS A 99 -8.65 0.87 -19.61
C LYS A 99 -9.66 1.18 -18.51
N LEU A 100 -9.36 2.10 -17.62
CA LEU A 100 -10.26 2.49 -16.54
C LEU A 100 -11.13 3.71 -16.90
N ASP A 101 -11.00 4.30 -18.08
CA ASP A 101 -11.61 5.59 -18.41
C ASP A 101 -11.31 6.63 -17.32
N GLY A 102 -10.03 6.76 -17.02
CA GLY A 102 -9.48 7.58 -15.96
C GLY A 102 -9.35 6.86 -14.60
N VAL A 103 -8.42 7.34 -13.79
CA VAL A 103 -8.09 6.78 -12.46
C VAL A 103 -8.54 7.76 -11.37
N ASP A 104 -9.40 7.28 -10.46
CA ASP A 104 -9.89 8.07 -9.32
C ASP A 104 -9.04 7.83 -8.05
N VAL A 105 -8.47 6.64 -7.90
CA VAL A 105 -7.68 6.24 -6.74
C VAL A 105 -6.37 5.58 -7.17
N LEU A 106 -5.25 6.03 -6.61
CA LEU A 106 -3.95 5.36 -6.69
C LEU A 106 -3.55 4.86 -5.30
N ILE A 107 -3.25 3.57 -5.17
CA ILE A 107 -2.63 3.00 -3.96
C ILE A 107 -1.19 2.60 -4.28
N ASN A 108 -0.24 3.37 -3.76
CA ASN A 108 1.18 3.08 -3.83
C ASN A 108 1.55 2.08 -2.75
N ASN A 109 1.50 0.79 -3.09
CA ASN A 109 1.81 -0.29 -2.17
C ASN A 109 3.17 -0.94 -2.43
N ALA A 110 3.78 -0.76 -3.59
CA ALA A 110 5.09 -1.31 -3.90
C ALA A 110 6.13 -0.90 -2.86
N GLY A 111 6.90 -1.87 -2.39
CA GLY A 111 7.96 -1.64 -1.41
C GLY A 111 8.81 -2.89 -1.22
N LEU A 112 10.04 -2.68 -0.86
CA LEU A 112 11.02 -3.70 -0.55
C LEU A 112 11.64 -3.42 0.81
N GLY A 113 11.64 -4.41 1.69
CA GLY A 113 12.40 -4.41 2.94
C GLY A 113 13.63 -5.31 2.82
N GLY A 114 14.37 -5.41 3.88
CA GLY A 114 15.52 -6.28 4.05
C GLY A 114 16.01 -6.18 5.49
N ALA A 115 16.92 -7.05 5.91
CA ALA A 115 17.58 -6.97 7.21
C ALA A 115 19.09 -7.00 6.96
N ARG A 116 19.79 -5.90 7.29
CA ARG A 116 21.22 -5.77 7.15
C ARG A 116 21.80 -4.77 8.14
N ARG A 117 22.84 -5.16 8.84
CA ARG A 117 23.58 -4.24 9.72
C ARG A 117 24.19 -3.11 8.89
N ILE A 118 24.17 -1.89 9.40
CA ILE A 118 24.63 -0.71 8.64
C ILE A 118 26.07 -0.83 8.15
N VAL A 119 26.93 -1.50 8.93
CA VAL A 119 28.34 -1.71 8.59
C VAL A 119 28.55 -2.82 7.55
N GLU A 120 27.54 -3.60 7.22
CA GLU A 120 27.56 -4.69 6.26
C GLU A 120 26.73 -4.39 5.01
N MET A 121 25.97 -3.28 5.03
CA MET A 121 25.12 -2.84 3.93
C MET A 121 25.96 -2.17 2.85
N ASP A 122 25.89 -2.67 1.64
CA ASP A 122 26.51 -2.00 0.50
C ASP A 122 25.55 -0.97 -0.15
N ASP A 123 26.14 -0.11 -1.00
CA ASP A 123 25.41 0.95 -1.69
C ASP A 123 24.34 0.40 -2.64
N ALA A 124 24.52 -0.78 -3.19
CA ALA A 124 23.58 -1.40 -4.10
C ALA A 124 22.33 -1.87 -3.35
N GLU A 125 22.48 -2.46 -2.16
CA GLU A 125 21.36 -2.87 -1.30
C GLU A 125 20.61 -1.65 -0.77
N TRP A 126 21.34 -0.64 -0.28
CA TRP A 126 20.76 0.64 0.12
C TRP A 126 19.94 1.26 -1.00
N SER A 127 20.56 1.46 -2.16
CA SER A 127 19.94 2.12 -3.32
C SER A 127 18.74 1.36 -3.82
N ARG A 128 18.77 0.03 -3.86
CA ARG A 128 17.66 -0.80 -4.28
C ARG A 128 16.42 -0.63 -3.39
N VAL A 129 16.60 -0.58 -2.07
CA VAL A 129 15.47 -0.39 -1.13
C VAL A 129 14.90 1.01 -1.25
N ILE A 130 15.75 2.04 -1.32
CA ILE A 130 15.33 3.43 -1.53
C ILE A 130 14.61 3.58 -2.87
N ASP A 131 15.16 3.01 -3.95
CA ASP A 131 14.60 3.18 -5.29
C ASP A 131 13.23 2.53 -5.44
N ILE A 132 13.03 1.35 -4.89
CA ILE A 132 11.72 0.69 -4.94
C ILE A 132 10.73 1.33 -3.97
N SER A 133 11.12 1.56 -2.71
CA SER A 133 10.17 1.91 -1.65
C SER A 133 9.86 3.40 -1.55
N LEU A 134 10.80 4.28 -1.92
CA LEU A 134 10.63 5.73 -1.90
C LEU A 134 10.53 6.31 -3.31
N THR A 135 11.57 6.10 -4.14
CA THR A 135 11.62 6.68 -5.48
C THR A 135 10.50 6.13 -6.37
N GLY A 136 10.15 4.84 -6.22
CA GLY A 136 9.00 4.23 -6.93
C GLY A 136 7.67 4.88 -6.54
N THR A 137 7.45 5.15 -5.24
CA THR A 137 6.27 5.91 -4.78
C THR A 137 6.25 7.33 -5.37
N PHE A 138 7.39 8.00 -5.41
CA PHE A 138 7.54 9.32 -6.05
C PHE A 138 7.22 9.25 -7.55
N ARG A 139 7.80 8.30 -8.31
CA ARG A 139 7.55 8.14 -9.74
C ARG A 139 6.07 7.93 -10.04
N MET A 140 5.41 7.01 -9.33
CA MET A 140 3.98 6.75 -9.49
C MET A 140 3.12 7.98 -9.18
N THR A 141 3.43 8.68 -8.08
CA THR A 141 2.72 9.91 -7.70
C THR A 141 2.90 10.98 -8.78
N ARG A 142 4.14 11.24 -9.23
CA ARG A 142 4.46 12.20 -10.28
C ARG A 142 3.78 11.90 -11.60
N ALA A 143 3.71 10.63 -11.99
CA ALA A 143 3.08 10.23 -13.25
C ALA A 143 1.54 10.32 -13.19
N MET A 144 0.93 10.04 -12.03
CA MET A 144 -0.53 10.06 -11.89
C MET A 144 -1.10 11.45 -11.61
N LEU A 145 -0.36 12.29 -10.89
CA LEU A 145 -0.88 13.56 -10.38
C LEU A 145 -1.39 14.51 -11.48
N PRO A 146 -0.73 14.70 -12.64
CA PRO A 146 -1.25 15.54 -13.71
C PRO A 146 -2.62 15.11 -14.23
N HIS A 147 -2.85 13.80 -14.32
CA HIS A 147 -4.15 13.25 -14.73
C HIS A 147 -5.25 13.57 -13.70
N MET A 148 -4.99 13.38 -12.42
CA MET A 148 -5.95 13.70 -11.35
C MET A 148 -6.20 15.21 -11.26
N GLN A 149 -5.16 16.05 -11.41
CA GLN A 149 -5.28 17.51 -11.43
C GLN A 149 -6.16 17.99 -12.58
N ALA A 150 -5.96 17.46 -13.79
CA ALA A 150 -6.78 17.80 -14.96
C ALA A 150 -8.27 17.44 -14.78
N ARG A 151 -8.55 16.40 -13.99
CA ARG A 151 -9.91 15.95 -13.65
C ARG A 151 -10.51 16.71 -12.45
N GLY A 152 -9.72 17.50 -11.73
CA GLY A 152 -10.15 18.23 -10.53
C GLY A 152 -10.52 17.31 -9.35
N ARG A 153 -10.06 16.06 -9.36
CA ARG A 153 -10.35 15.06 -8.31
C ARG A 153 -9.37 13.89 -8.33
N GLY A 154 -9.15 13.30 -7.17
CA GLY A 154 -8.34 12.09 -7.01
C GLY A 154 -8.01 11.80 -5.56
N ALA A 155 -7.64 10.56 -5.27
CA ALA A 155 -7.10 10.16 -3.98
C ALA A 155 -5.87 9.28 -4.18
N ILE A 156 -4.76 9.64 -3.53
CA ILE A 156 -3.54 8.83 -3.50
C ILE A 156 -3.34 8.34 -2.07
N VAL A 157 -3.12 7.04 -1.89
CA VAL A 157 -2.82 6.42 -0.61
C VAL A 157 -1.47 5.73 -0.69
N ASN A 158 -0.52 6.19 0.11
CA ASN A 158 0.83 5.65 0.16
C ASN A 158 0.98 4.64 1.29
N ASN A 159 1.61 3.50 1.02
CA ASN A 159 1.95 2.51 2.04
C ASN A 159 3.31 2.82 2.66
N ALA A 160 3.32 3.56 3.77
CA ALA A 160 4.50 3.81 4.60
C ALA A 160 4.80 2.61 5.54
N SER A 161 5.23 2.86 6.75
CA SER A 161 5.43 1.88 7.83
C SER A 161 5.65 2.61 9.15
N VAL A 162 5.31 1.99 10.29
CA VAL A 162 5.71 2.50 11.60
C VAL A 162 7.24 2.66 11.73
N LEU A 163 8.03 1.95 10.94
CA LEU A 163 9.49 2.12 10.90
C LEU A 163 9.93 3.47 10.29
N GLY A 164 9.02 4.24 9.69
CA GLY A 164 9.28 5.64 9.38
C GLY A 164 9.33 6.55 10.60
N TRP A 165 8.81 6.11 11.74
CA TRP A 165 8.85 6.81 13.03
C TRP A 165 9.71 6.09 14.07
N ARG A 166 9.75 4.74 14.03
CA ARG A 166 10.42 3.89 15.01
C ARG A 166 11.78 3.42 14.50
N ALA A 167 12.68 3.15 15.43
CA ALA A 167 13.94 2.48 15.15
C ALA A 167 13.80 0.95 15.27
N GLN A 168 14.42 0.24 14.34
CA GLN A 168 14.65 -1.19 14.42
C GLN A 168 16.05 -1.50 13.86
N ALA A 169 16.81 -2.30 14.58
CA ALA A 169 18.12 -2.75 14.10
C ALA A 169 18.01 -3.40 12.71
N GLU A 170 19.03 -3.25 11.89
CA GLU A 170 19.13 -3.83 10.54
C GLU A 170 18.13 -3.29 9.51
N GLN A 171 17.37 -2.22 9.84
CA GLN A 171 16.32 -1.66 8.99
C GLN A 171 16.63 -0.22 8.51
N ALA A 172 17.89 0.24 8.57
CA ALA A 172 18.23 1.63 8.30
C ALA A 172 17.73 2.13 6.93
N HIS A 173 17.96 1.36 5.85
CA HIS A 173 17.52 1.69 4.50
C HIS A 173 16.00 1.73 4.36
N TYR A 174 15.30 0.74 4.94
CA TYR A 174 13.85 0.66 4.88
C TYR A 174 13.18 1.76 5.72
N ALA A 175 13.68 2.00 6.93
CA ALA A 175 13.20 3.07 7.79
C ALA A 175 13.39 4.46 7.13
N ALA A 176 14.55 4.71 6.53
CA ALA A 176 14.81 5.94 5.76
C ALA A 176 13.83 6.09 4.58
N ALA A 177 13.61 5.01 3.80
CA ALA A 177 12.66 5.03 2.70
C ALA A 177 11.24 5.34 3.18
N LYS A 178 10.78 4.69 4.26
CA LYS A 178 9.40 4.86 4.78
C LYS A 178 9.20 6.21 5.47
N ALA A 179 10.20 6.75 6.14
CA ALA A 179 10.19 8.15 6.61
C ALA A 179 10.12 9.13 5.43
N GLY A 180 10.87 8.86 4.35
CA GLY A 180 10.81 9.62 3.10
C GLY A 180 9.41 9.58 2.46
N VAL A 181 8.72 8.44 2.44
CA VAL A 181 7.32 8.33 1.95
C VAL A 181 6.38 9.19 2.77
N MET A 182 6.53 9.25 4.10
CA MET A 182 5.72 10.12 4.95
C MET A 182 5.96 11.61 4.64
N ALA A 183 7.21 12.01 4.45
CA ALA A 183 7.56 13.38 4.07
C ALA A 183 7.03 13.73 2.66
N LEU A 184 7.23 12.85 1.68
CA LEU A 184 6.69 12.97 0.33
C LEU A 184 5.16 13.14 0.35
N THR A 185 4.46 12.34 1.15
CA THR A 185 3.00 12.43 1.31
C THR A 185 2.57 13.83 1.73
N ARG A 186 3.19 14.39 2.76
CA ARG A 186 2.85 15.73 3.28
C ARG A 186 3.13 16.83 2.26
N CYS A 187 4.28 16.80 1.60
CA CYS A 187 4.65 17.83 0.62
C CYS A 187 3.75 17.74 -0.63
N ALA A 188 3.60 16.55 -1.21
CA ALA A 188 2.77 16.35 -2.39
C ALA A 188 1.29 16.65 -2.14
N ALA A 189 0.79 16.43 -0.92
CA ALA A 189 -0.57 16.78 -0.53
C ALA A 189 -0.85 18.30 -0.63
N LEU A 190 0.10 19.13 -0.22
CA LEU A 190 -0.03 20.59 -0.34
C LEU A 190 -0.06 21.05 -1.80
N GLU A 191 0.74 20.42 -2.66
CA GLU A 191 0.78 20.72 -4.10
C GLU A 191 -0.47 20.21 -4.84
N ALA A 192 -1.09 19.13 -4.34
CA ALA A 192 -2.24 18.48 -4.96
C ALA A 192 -3.58 19.10 -4.53
N SER A 193 -3.68 19.61 -3.30
CA SER A 193 -4.94 20.07 -2.71
C SER A 193 -5.65 21.20 -3.48
N PRO A 194 -4.96 22.19 -4.11
CA PRO A 194 -5.63 23.21 -4.91
C PRO A 194 -6.39 22.65 -6.12
N TYR A 195 -6.08 21.42 -6.51
CA TYR A 195 -6.73 20.74 -7.65
C TYR A 195 -7.75 19.67 -7.21
N GLY A 196 -8.17 19.68 -5.95
CA GLY A 196 -9.13 18.71 -5.42
C GLY A 196 -8.59 17.28 -5.28
N VAL A 197 -7.27 17.10 -5.24
CA VAL A 197 -6.61 15.80 -5.08
C VAL A 197 -6.10 15.66 -3.65
N ARG A 198 -6.43 14.55 -2.99
CA ARG A 198 -5.97 14.20 -1.64
C ARG A 198 -4.85 13.18 -1.70
N ILE A 199 -3.84 13.35 -0.87
CA ILE A 199 -2.73 12.40 -0.73
C ILE A 199 -2.51 12.12 0.74
N ASN A 200 -2.68 10.86 1.14
CA ASN A 200 -2.47 10.39 2.52
C ASN A 200 -1.61 9.12 2.54
N ALA A 201 -1.18 8.72 3.71
CA ALA A 201 -0.45 7.47 3.90
C ALA A 201 -1.02 6.64 5.05
N VAL A 202 -0.85 5.33 4.96
CA VAL A 202 -0.95 4.41 6.10
C VAL A 202 0.45 4.03 6.56
N ALA A 203 0.62 3.86 7.86
CA ALA A 203 1.86 3.35 8.47
C ALA A 203 1.56 2.07 9.25
N PRO A 204 1.55 0.91 8.59
CA PRO A 204 1.32 -0.37 9.26
C PRO A 204 2.48 -0.75 10.17
N SER A 205 2.17 -1.44 11.26
CA SER A 205 3.11 -2.28 11.98
C SER A 205 3.23 -3.66 11.29
N ILE A 206 3.49 -4.72 12.05
CA ILE A 206 3.56 -6.05 11.46
C ILE A 206 2.19 -6.51 10.98
N ALA A 207 2.04 -6.72 9.66
CA ALA A 207 0.88 -7.33 9.04
C ALA A 207 1.25 -8.72 8.52
N MET A 208 0.59 -9.77 9.04
CA MET A 208 1.00 -11.14 8.76
C MET A 208 0.50 -11.60 7.39
N HIS A 209 1.41 -12.09 6.55
CA HIS A 209 1.11 -12.71 5.27
C HIS A 209 2.14 -13.77 4.88
N ASP A 210 1.81 -14.63 3.93
CA ASP A 210 2.61 -15.80 3.59
C ASP A 210 4.02 -15.49 3.08
N PHE A 211 4.22 -14.36 2.40
CA PHE A 211 5.55 -13.94 1.97
C PHE A 211 6.41 -13.56 3.19
N LEU A 212 5.86 -12.82 4.15
CA LEU A 212 6.56 -12.46 5.37
C LEU A 212 6.94 -13.69 6.19
N LYS A 213 6.02 -14.66 6.31
CA LYS A 213 6.29 -15.96 6.97
C LYS A 213 7.43 -16.75 6.33
N LYS A 214 7.62 -16.59 5.01
CA LYS A 214 8.70 -17.27 4.26
C LYS A 214 10.03 -16.50 4.29
N SER A 215 9.98 -15.18 4.51
CA SER A 215 11.16 -14.29 4.41
C SER A 215 11.79 -13.93 5.75
N ALA A 216 11.13 -14.24 6.88
CA ALA A 216 11.64 -13.96 8.21
C ALA A 216 11.51 -15.19 9.14
N PRO A 217 12.44 -15.39 10.09
CA PRO A 217 12.35 -16.45 11.08
C PRO A 217 11.07 -16.36 11.92
N ALA A 218 10.44 -17.51 12.21
CA ALA A 218 9.19 -17.56 12.97
C ALA A 218 9.32 -16.93 14.36
N ASP A 219 10.45 -17.15 15.05
CA ASP A 219 10.70 -16.56 16.37
C ASP A 219 10.74 -15.04 16.33
N LEU A 220 11.35 -14.46 15.28
CA LEU A 220 11.34 -13.00 15.09
C LEU A 220 9.92 -12.47 14.86
N LEU A 221 9.14 -13.17 14.02
CA LEU A 221 7.74 -12.78 13.77
C LEU A 221 6.89 -12.85 15.05
N ASN A 222 7.05 -13.90 15.84
CA ASN A 222 6.38 -14.06 17.13
C ASN A 222 6.81 -12.97 18.12
N GLN A 223 8.10 -12.64 18.18
CA GLN A 223 8.62 -11.57 19.02
C GLN A 223 8.05 -10.19 18.60
N LEU A 224 7.97 -9.92 17.30
CA LEU A 224 7.38 -8.66 16.80
C LEU A 224 5.88 -8.61 17.11
N ALA A 225 5.15 -9.70 16.89
CA ALA A 225 3.73 -9.78 17.19
C ALA A 225 3.43 -9.61 18.70
N SER A 226 4.26 -10.20 19.57
CA SER A 226 4.08 -10.07 21.02
C SER A 226 4.33 -8.65 21.56
N ARG A 227 5.04 -7.80 20.81
CA ARG A 227 5.24 -6.39 21.16
C ARG A 227 4.04 -5.51 20.82
N GLU A 228 3.14 -5.99 19.97
CA GLU A 228 1.88 -5.30 19.67
C GLU A 228 0.96 -5.36 20.92
N ALA A 229 0.23 -4.29 21.22
CA ALA A 229 -0.62 -4.23 22.42
C ALA A 229 -1.71 -5.31 22.42
N PHE A 230 -2.15 -5.74 21.24
CA PHE A 230 -3.10 -6.85 21.11
C PHE A 230 -2.44 -8.23 21.17
N GLY A 231 -1.11 -8.32 21.31
CA GLY A 231 -0.35 -9.58 21.33
C GLY A 231 -0.39 -10.36 20.01
N ARG A 232 -0.78 -9.72 18.92
CA ARG A 232 -0.85 -10.31 17.57
C ARG A 232 -0.41 -9.33 16.49
N ALA A 233 0.02 -9.87 15.35
CA ALA A 233 0.14 -9.08 14.13
C ALA A 233 -1.24 -8.66 13.61
N ALA A 234 -1.29 -7.58 12.81
CA ALA A 234 -2.47 -7.24 12.04
C ALA A 234 -2.70 -8.27 10.94
N GLU A 235 -3.96 -8.50 10.60
CA GLU A 235 -4.34 -9.12 9.33
C GLU A 235 -4.17 -8.11 8.19
N VAL A 236 -3.79 -8.57 7.01
CA VAL A 236 -3.58 -7.67 5.85
C VAL A 236 -4.81 -6.86 5.50
N TRP A 237 -6.01 -7.41 5.73
CA TRP A 237 -7.26 -6.73 5.47
C TRP A 237 -7.55 -5.60 6.48
N GLU A 238 -7.02 -5.65 7.71
CA GLU A 238 -7.13 -4.56 8.67
C GLU A 238 -6.40 -3.31 8.15
N VAL A 239 -5.26 -3.50 7.48
CA VAL A 239 -4.54 -2.41 6.80
C VAL A 239 -5.31 -1.93 5.57
N ALA A 240 -5.82 -2.85 4.75
CA ALA A 240 -6.60 -2.54 3.55
C ALA A 240 -7.85 -1.70 3.86
N ASN A 241 -8.54 -1.96 4.97
CA ASN A 241 -9.69 -1.17 5.41
C ASN A 241 -9.34 0.31 5.60
N VAL A 242 -8.19 0.61 6.21
CA VAL A 242 -7.75 2.00 6.41
C VAL A 242 -7.32 2.64 5.08
N MET A 243 -6.69 1.88 4.17
CA MET A 243 -6.38 2.37 2.83
C MET A 243 -7.66 2.76 2.07
N VAL A 244 -8.69 1.92 2.11
CA VAL A 244 -9.97 2.19 1.46
C VAL A 244 -10.69 3.37 2.09
N PHE A 245 -10.68 3.49 3.42
CA PHE A 245 -11.21 4.66 4.11
C PHE A 245 -10.54 5.95 3.61
N LEU A 246 -9.21 6.00 3.54
CA LEU A 246 -8.47 7.16 3.04
C LEU A 246 -8.72 7.46 1.56
N ALA A 247 -8.97 6.43 0.75
CA ALA A 247 -9.33 6.56 -0.66
C ALA A 247 -10.78 7.04 -0.88
N SER A 248 -11.66 6.83 0.09
CA SER A 248 -13.08 7.13 0.01
C SER A 248 -13.41 8.60 0.31
N ASP A 249 -14.66 8.99 0.05
CA ASP A 249 -15.17 10.33 0.38
C ASP A 249 -15.40 10.53 1.89
N TYR A 250 -15.36 9.45 2.69
CA TYR A 250 -15.35 9.55 4.15
C TYR A 250 -14.11 10.28 4.69
N ALA A 251 -13.01 10.28 3.94
CA ALA A 251 -11.80 11.03 4.25
C ALA A 251 -11.69 12.35 3.46
N SER A 252 -12.81 12.94 3.04
CA SER A 252 -12.84 14.11 2.15
C SER A 252 -12.12 15.35 2.70
N TYR A 253 -11.99 15.47 4.03
CA TYR A 253 -11.28 16.58 4.68
C TYR A 253 -9.86 16.21 5.13
N MET A 254 -9.34 15.04 4.70
CA MET A 254 -8.03 14.55 5.09
C MET A 254 -7.07 14.58 3.90
N THR A 255 -5.97 15.32 4.04
CA THR A 255 -4.85 15.31 3.09
C THR A 255 -3.55 15.61 3.83
N GLY A 256 -2.45 14.98 3.44
CA GLY A 256 -1.15 15.08 4.11
C GLY A 256 -1.02 14.24 5.38
N GLU A 257 -2.03 13.46 5.73
CA GLU A 257 -2.05 12.65 6.93
C GLU A 257 -1.29 11.32 6.77
N VAL A 258 -0.69 10.88 7.86
CA VAL A 258 -0.06 9.56 7.97
C VAL A 258 -0.72 8.83 9.13
N LEU A 259 -1.60 7.88 8.81
CA LEU A 259 -2.36 7.12 9.80
C LEU A 259 -1.59 5.87 10.24
N SER A 260 -1.30 5.77 11.53
CA SER A 260 -0.77 4.52 12.10
C SER A 260 -1.83 3.42 12.05
N VAL A 261 -1.47 2.27 11.47
CA VAL A 261 -2.27 1.04 11.52
C VAL A 261 -1.50 0.04 12.38
N SER A 262 -1.51 0.30 13.68
CA SER A 262 -0.73 -0.42 14.67
C SER A 262 -1.47 -0.41 16.00
N SER A 263 -1.32 -1.44 16.80
CA SER A 263 -1.81 -1.48 18.17
C SER A 263 -0.77 -0.97 19.19
N GLN A 264 0.35 -0.45 18.73
CA GLN A 264 1.34 0.27 19.55
C GLN A 264 1.32 1.76 19.23
N HIS A 265 1.82 2.58 20.16
CA HIS A 265 2.13 3.96 19.83
C HIS A 265 3.29 4.05 18.82
N ALA A 266 3.17 4.97 17.90
CA ALA A 266 4.22 5.28 16.91
C ALA A 266 5.43 5.94 17.59
#